data_2053d40c2ab929ba943856558f6d0776
#
_entry.id   2053d40c2ab929ba943856558f6d0776
#
_cell.length_a   1.000
_cell.length_b   1.000
_cell.length_c   1.000
_cell.angle_alpha   90.00
_cell.angle_beta   90.00
_cell.angle_gamma   90.00
#
_symmetry.space_group_name_H-M   'P 1'
#
loop_
_entity.id
_entity.type
_entity.pdbx_description
1 polymer ?
#
loop_
_entity_poly.entity_id
_entity_poly.type
_entity_poly.pdbx_seq_one_letter_code
_entity_poly.pdbx_strand_id
1 'polypeptide(L)'
;MRTSARNQFAGQISAVKPGAVNDEITLRTEDGLDIVAVITHGSVASLGLAAGAKAFALVKASSVIVMVDVDSSKVSARNCVAGTVSSIAKGTVNSEVVIKAAGGAEIVAIVTNDSVDRLGLARGKAASALFKASSVIVGVE
;
A
#
# COMPACT_ATOMS: atom_id res chain seq x y z
N MET A 1 -6.79 -11.78 13.13
CA MET A 1 -5.71 -12.31 12.30
C MET A 1 -4.35 -11.84 12.82
N ARG A 2 -3.34 -12.68 12.73
CA ARG A 2 -1.96 -12.35 13.13
C ARG A 2 -1.03 -12.51 11.93
N THR A 3 -0.26 -11.47 11.61
CA THR A 3 0.63 -11.48 10.46
C THR A 3 1.86 -10.62 10.74
N SER A 4 2.97 -10.94 10.07
CA SER A 4 4.19 -10.14 10.13
C SER A 4 4.20 -8.97 9.13
N ALA A 5 3.20 -8.86 8.29
CA ALA A 5 3.09 -7.74 7.36
C ALA A 5 2.98 -6.43 8.13
N ARG A 6 3.83 -5.46 7.78
CA ARG A 6 3.84 -4.15 8.44
C ARG A 6 2.69 -3.27 7.99
N ASN A 7 2.16 -3.50 6.80
CA ASN A 7 1.02 -2.78 6.26
C ASN A 7 -0.20 -3.69 6.21
N GLN A 8 -1.18 -3.38 7.04
CA GLN A 8 -2.44 -4.11 7.15
C GLN A 8 -3.57 -3.10 7.13
N PHE A 9 -4.43 -3.22 6.14
CA PHE A 9 -5.53 -2.28 5.94
C PHE A 9 -6.85 -3.03 5.91
N ALA A 10 -7.70 -2.77 6.88
CA ALA A 10 -9.05 -3.32 6.91
C ALA A 10 -10.03 -2.37 6.22
N GLY A 11 -11.02 -2.91 5.56
CA GLY A 11 -12.02 -2.11 4.89
C GLY A 11 -13.09 -2.93 4.21
N GLN A 12 -13.66 -2.36 3.18
CA GLN A 12 -14.68 -3.02 2.37
C GLN A 12 -14.31 -2.95 0.89
N ILE A 13 -14.63 -4.01 0.17
CA ILE A 13 -14.49 -4.04 -1.27
C ILE A 13 -15.47 -3.02 -1.85
N SER A 14 -14.97 -2.04 -2.60
CA SER A 14 -15.79 -1.04 -3.27
C SER A 14 -16.06 -1.38 -4.73
N ALA A 15 -15.17 -2.15 -5.37
CA ALA A 15 -15.33 -2.55 -6.76
C ALA A 15 -14.57 -3.85 -7.04
N VAL A 16 -15.15 -4.65 -7.92
CA VAL A 16 -14.51 -5.83 -8.50
C VAL A 16 -14.61 -5.71 -10.02
N LYS A 17 -13.47 -5.68 -10.69
CA LYS A 17 -13.41 -5.62 -12.15
C LYS A 17 -12.83 -6.94 -12.66
N PRO A 18 -13.69 -7.83 -13.18
CA PRO A 18 -13.23 -9.14 -13.64
C PRO A 18 -12.34 -9.05 -14.88
N GLY A 19 -11.34 -9.92 -14.95
CA GLY A 19 -10.52 -10.15 -16.13
C GLY A 19 -10.55 -11.61 -16.50
N ALA A 20 -9.82 -11.98 -17.54
CA ALA A 20 -9.77 -13.36 -18.01
C ALA A 20 -9.00 -14.29 -17.05
N VAL A 21 -7.93 -13.78 -16.44
CA VAL A 21 -7.05 -14.53 -15.54
C VAL A 21 -7.02 -13.89 -14.16
N ASN A 22 -6.82 -12.57 -14.12
CA ASN A 22 -6.77 -11.79 -12.90
C ASN A 22 -7.93 -10.81 -12.86
N ASP A 23 -8.34 -10.50 -11.64
CA ASP A 23 -9.35 -9.47 -11.37
C ASP A 23 -8.69 -8.30 -10.66
N GLU A 24 -9.23 -7.11 -10.88
CA GLU A 24 -8.83 -5.90 -10.17
C GLU A 24 -9.84 -5.61 -9.06
N ILE A 25 -9.34 -5.52 -7.84
CA ILE A 25 -10.14 -5.28 -6.65
C ILE A 25 -9.78 -3.91 -6.09
N THR A 26 -10.77 -3.14 -5.70
CA THR A 26 -10.55 -1.92 -4.92
C THR A 26 -11.11 -2.11 -3.53
N LEU A 27 -10.23 -1.93 -2.53
CA LEU A 27 -10.58 -1.95 -1.12
C LEU A 27 -10.57 -0.52 -0.61
N ARG A 28 -11.69 -0.08 -0.03
CA ARG A 28 -11.77 1.21 0.65
C ARG A 28 -11.57 1.00 2.14
N THR A 29 -10.55 1.63 2.70
CA THR A 29 -10.27 1.60 4.14
C THR A 29 -11.17 2.57 4.89
N GLU A 30 -11.26 2.39 6.22
CA GLU A 30 -12.06 3.27 7.08
C GLU A 30 -11.55 4.72 7.07
N ASP A 31 -10.25 4.92 6.90
CA ASP A 31 -9.62 6.24 6.83
C ASP A 31 -9.57 6.82 5.41
N GLY A 32 -10.29 6.21 4.47
CA GLY A 32 -10.55 6.78 3.15
C GLY A 32 -9.52 6.50 2.07
N LEU A 33 -8.60 5.57 2.29
CA LEU A 33 -7.70 5.11 1.23
C LEU A 33 -8.43 4.15 0.30
N ASP A 34 -8.15 4.26 -0.99
CA ASP A 34 -8.49 3.24 -1.98
C ASP A 34 -7.23 2.45 -2.31
N ILE A 35 -7.25 1.16 -2.02
CA ILE A 35 -6.16 0.25 -2.33
C ILE A 35 -6.58 -0.65 -3.46
N VAL A 36 -5.81 -0.64 -4.54
CA VAL A 36 -6.04 -1.46 -5.73
C VAL A 36 -5.18 -2.71 -5.64
N ALA A 37 -5.80 -3.86 -5.80
CA ALA A 37 -5.13 -5.16 -5.83
C ALA A 37 -5.46 -5.87 -7.13
N VAL A 38 -4.47 -6.53 -7.70
CA VAL A 38 -4.65 -7.45 -8.83
C VAL A 38 -4.37 -8.85 -8.31
N ILE A 39 -5.42 -9.66 -8.27
CA ILE A 39 -5.37 -11.04 -7.75
C ILE A 39 -6.01 -11.98 -8.75
N THR A 40 -5.81 -13.28 -8.59
CA THR A 40 -6.38 -14.24 -9.53
C THR A 40 -7.91 -14.27 -9.45
N HIS A 41 -8.55 -14.53 -10.57
CA HIS A 41 -10.00 -14.70 -10.61
C HIS A 41 -10.46 -15.81 -9.66
N GLY A 42 -9.68 -16.89 -9.57
CA GLY A 42 -9.94 -17.99 -8.63
C GLY A 42 -9.93 -17.53 -7.17
N SER A 43 -9.02 -16.64 -6.79
CA SER A 43 -8.97 -16.08 -5.43
C SER A 43 -10.21 -15.24 -5.11
N VAL A 44 -10.68 -14.43 -6.06
CA VAL A 44 -11.92 -13.66 -5.90
C VAL A 44 -13.09 -14.59 -5.63
N ALA A 45 -13.21 -15.66 -6.38
CA ALA A 45 -14.28 -16.65 -6.22
C ALA A 45 -14.18 -17.39 -4.89
N SER A 46 -12.99 -17.88 -4.52
CA SER A 46 -12.80 -18.67 -3.31
C SER A 46 -12.96 -17.86 -2.03
N LEU A 47 -12.62 -16.57 -2.06
CA LEU A 47 -12.76 -15.68 -0.92
C LEU A 47 -14.14 -14.99 -0.88
N GLY A 48 -14.96 -15.17 -1.89
CA GLY A 48 -16.27 -14.55 -1.96
C GLY A 48 -16.22 -13.03 -2.03
N LEU A 49 -15.24 -12.48 -2.74
CA LEU A 49 -15.07 -11.04 -2.83
C LEU A 49 -16.11 -10.43 -3.77
N ALA A 50 -16.85 -9.49 -3.24
CA ALA A 50 -17.85 -8.72 -3.98
C ALA A 50 -17.97 -7.33 -3.35
N ALA A 51 -18.53 -6.39 -4.09
CA ALA A 51 -18.78 -5.05 -3.55
C ALA A 51 -19.56 -5.14 -2.22
N GLY A 52 -19.07 -4.44 -1.20
CA GLY A 52 -19.62 -4.46 0.15
C GLY A 52 -19.03 -5.53 1.07
N ALA A 53 -18.27 -6.49 0.57
CA ALA A 53 -17.65 -7.52 1.39
C ALA A 53 -16.54 -6.91 2.26
N LYS A 54 -16.49 -7.31 3.52
CA LYS A 54 -15.39 -6.94 4.42
C LYS A 54 -14.15 -7.74 4.05
N ALA A 55 -13.02 -7.05 3.96
CA ALA A 55 -11.76 -7.65 3.60
C ALA A 55 -10.60 -6.86 4.21
N PHE A 56 -9.42 -7.42 4.09
CA PHE A 56 -8.19 -6.71 4.45
C PHE A 56 -7.16 -6.85 3.33
N ALA A 57 -6.26 -5.88 3.28
CA ALA A 57 -5.13 -5.88 2.37
C ALA A 57 -3.82 -5.92 3.16
N LEU A 58 -2.86 -6.70 2.70
CA LEU A 58 -1.53 -6.81 3.27
C LEU A 58 -0.51 -6.40 2.22
N VAL A 59 0.45 -5.57 2.61
CA VAL A 59 1.56 -5.16 1.75
C VAL A 59 2.85 -5.24 2.54
N LYS A 60 3.83 -5.97 2.00
CA LYS A 60 5.15 -6.03 2.62
C LYS A 60 5.81 -4.65 2.57
N ALA A 61 6.42 -4.24 3.66
CA ALA A 61 7.12 -2.96 3.72
C ALA A 61 8.25 -2.87 2.70
N SER A 62 8.89 -3.99 2.35
CA SER A 62 9.92 -4.05 1.32
C SER A 62 9.38 -3.93 -0.10
N SER A 63 8.08 -4.03 -0.29
CA SER A 63 7.41 -3.83 -1.58
C SER A 63 6.93 -2.39 -1.79
N VAL A 64 7.09 -1.54 -0.79
CA VAL A 64 6.71 -0.13 -0.86
C VAL A 64 7.90 0.70 -1.35
N ILE A 65 7.67 1.48 -2.39
CA ILE A 65 8.64 2.42 -2.95
C ILE A 65 8.30 3.81 -2.41
N VAL A 66 9.32 4.53 -1.97
CA VAL A 66 9.16 5.93 -1.54
C VAL A 66 9.64 6.84 -2.66
N MET A 67 8.81 7.79 -3.05
CA MET A 67 9.16 8.81 -4.04
C MET A 67 8.92 10.20 -3.47
N VAL A 68 9.77 11.13 -3.88
CA VAL A 68 9.61 12.56 -3.61
C VAL A 68 9.34 13.28 -4.93
N ASP A 69 8.64 14.41 -4.88
CA ASP A 69 8.33 15.23 -6.04
C ASP A 69 7.65 14.44 -7.17
N VAL A 70 6.80 13.49 -6.81
CA VAL A 70 6.11 12.64 -7.78
C VAL A 70 4.76 13.22 -8.19
N ASP A 71 4.51 13.16 -9.49
CA ASP A 71 3.19 13.35 -10.06
C ASP A 71 2.59 11.98 -10.35
N SER A 72 1.58 11.59 -9.57
CA SER A 72 0.97 10.26 -9.66
C SER A 72 0.39 9.94 -11.04
N SER A 73 0.02 10.97 -11.81
CA SER A 73 -0.50 10.78 -13.17
C SER A 73 0.57 10.32 -14.16
N LYS A 74 1.84 10.43 -13.79
CA LYS A 74 2.99 10.07 -14.63
C LYS A 74 3.65 8.77 -14.20
N VAL A 75 3.05 8.03 -13.28
CA VAL A 75 3.58 6.76 -12.76
C VAL A 75 2.53 5.68 -12.95
N SER A 76 2.94 4.51 -13.42
CA SER A 76 2.01 3.41 -13.67
C SER A 76 1.56 2.65 -12.43
N ALA A 77 2.15 2.90 -11.27
CA ALA A 77 1.73 2.26 -10.04
C ALA A 77 0.29 2.68 -9.69
N ARG A 78 -0.58 1.69 -9.51
CA ARG A 78 -2.00 1.93 -9.20
C ARG A 78 -2.18 2.45 -7.77
N ASN A 79 -1.25 2.14 -6.88
CA ASN A 79 -1.25 2.62 -5.52
C ASN A 79 -0.14 3.66 -5.35
N CYS A 80 -0.55 4.90 -5.25
CA CYS A 80 0.33 6.03 -4.99
C CYS A 80 -0.33 6.91 -3.94
N VAL A 81 0.20 6.89 -2.73
CA VAL A 81 -0.38 7.57 -1.58
C VAL A 81 0.54 8.71 -1.17
N ALA A 82 0.07 9.92 -1.38
CA ALA A 82 0.79 11.13 -0.96
C ALA A 82 0.65 11.33 0.55
N GLY A 83 1.70 11.78 1.18
CA GLY A 83 1.69 12.05 2.61
C GLY A 83 2.94 12.77 3.08
N THR A 84 3.22 12.60 4.33
CA THR A 84 4.35 13.22 5.01
C THR A 84 5.10 12.15 5.82
N VAL A 85 6.42 12.18 5.78
CA VAL A 85 7.23 11.29 6.60
C VAL A 85 6.96 11.60 8.07
N SER A 86 6.43 10.62 8.80
CA SER A 86 6.12 10.76 10.23
C SER A 86 7.23 10.22 11.12
N SER A 87 7.98 9.22 10.64
CA SER A 87 9.13 8.68 11.38
C SER A 87 10.12 7.99 10.46
N ILE A 88 11.37 7.94 10.89
CA ILE A 88 12.44 7.16 10.26
C ILE A 88 13.20 6.45 11.36
N ALA A 89 13.30 5.13 11.24
CA ALA A 89 14.14 4.32 12.13
C ALA A 89 15.28 3.72 11.30
N LYS A 90 16.48 4.23 11.50
CA LYS A 90 17.65 3.86 10.73
C LYS A 90 18.30 2.60 11.31
N GLY A 91 18.42 1.56 10.49
CA GLY A 91 19.17 0.36 10.82
C GLY A 91 20.58 0.40 10.26
N THR A 92 21.24 -0.76 10.22
CA THR A 92 22.64 -0.86 9.72
C THR A 92 22.73 -0.62 8.22
N VAL A 93 21.79 -1.17 7.44
CA VAL A 93 21.76 -1.08 5.97
C VAL A 93 20.45 -0.44 5.49
N ASN A 94 19.35 -0.81 6.11
CA ASN A 94 18.01 -0.37 5.74
C ASN A 94 17.42 0.51 6.83
N SER A 95 16.50 1.35 6.42
CA SER A 95 15.68 2.19 7.30
C SER A 95 14.21 1.83 7.15
N GLU A 96 13.47 1.97 8.24
CA GLU A 96 12.02 1.93 8.22
C GLU A 96 11.50 3.37 8.13
N VAL A 97 10.74 3.65 7.08
CA VAL A 97 10.14 4.97 6.84
C VAL A 97 8.64 4.83 6.94
N VAL A 98 8.01 5.66 7.75
CA VAL A 98 6.55 5.71 7.86
C VAL A 98 6.04 6.97 7.20
N ILE A 99 5.13 6.81 6.25
CA ILE A 99 4.46 7.90 5.55
C ILE A 99 3.02 7.96 6.04
N LYS A 100 2.63 9.12 6.54
CA LYS A 100 1.28 9.37 7.03
C LYS A 100 0.49 10.13 5.97
N ALA A 101 -0.60 9.52 5.50
CA ALA A 101 -1.53 10.14 4.56
C ALA A 101 -2.44 11.15 5.23
N ALA A 102 -3.10 12.00 4.45
CA ALA A 102 -3.98 13.05 4.94
C ALA A 102 -5.12 12.53 5.83
N GLY A 103 -5.67 11.35 5.54
CA GLY A 103 -6.72 10.72 6.35
C GLY A 103 -6.23 10.02 7.62
N GLY A 104 -4.92 10.05 7.89
CA GLY A 104 -4.32 9.43 9.07
C GLY A 104 -3.77 8.03 8.86
N ALA A 105 -3.99 7.40 7.71
CA ALA A 105 -3.41 6.11 7.40
C ALA A 105 -1.89 6.19 7.36
N GLU A 106 -1.23 5.19 7.92
CA GLU A 106 0.22 5.10 7.91
C GLU A 106 0.67 3.96 7.00
N ILE A 107 1.66 4.23 6.17
CA ILE A 107 2.26 3.25 5.28
C ILE A 107 3.73 3.12 5.63
N VAL A 108 4.14 1.90 5.93
CA VAL A 108 5.50 1.56 6.33
C VAL A 108 6.28 1.06 5.12
N ALA A 109 7.43 1.66 4.87
CA ALA A 109 8.37 1.24 3.83
C ALA A 109 9.71 0.85 4.45
N ILE A 110 10.31 -0.20 3.94
CA ILE A 110 11.70 -0.55 4.23
C ILE A 110 12.51 -0.17 3.01
N VAL A 111 13.41 0.77 3.16
CA VAL A 111 14.26 1.30 2.10
C VAL A 111 15.73 1.30 2.55
N THR A 112 16.66 1.38 1.61
CA THR A 112 18.08 1.45 1.98
C THR A 112 18.41 2.79 2.64
N ASN A 113 19.40 2.78 3.52
CA ASN A 113 19.91 4.02 4.12
C ASN A 113 20.41 4.98 3.04
N ASP A 114 21.01 4.46 1.97
CA ASP A 114 21.42 5.26 0.83
C ASP A 114 20.25 5.98 0.17
N SER A 115 19.11 5.32 0.02
CA SER A 115 17.89 5.95 -0.52
C SER A 115 17.39 7.06 0.39
N VAL A 116 17.40 6.86 1.70
CA VAL A 116 17.02 7.90 2.67
C VAL A 116 17.87 9.14 2.47
N ASP A 117 19.18 8.95 2.35
CA ASP A 117 20.13 10.06 2.19
C ASP A 117 19.95 10.76 0.83
N ARG A 118 19.88 9.99 -0.25
CA ARG A 118 19.72 10.56 -1.62
C ARG A 118 18.41 11.33 -1.79
N LEU A 119 17.33 10.83 -1.22
CA LEU A 119 16.02 11.48 -1.32
C LEU A 119 15.86 12.60 -0.27
N GLY A 120 16.81 12.73 0.64
CA GLY A 120 16.71 13.70 1.72
C GLY A 120 15.51 13.47 2.62
N LEU A 121 15.16 12.19 2.87
CA LEU A 121 14.01 11.88 3.70
C LEU A 121 14.28 12.29 5.14
N ALA A 122 13.34 13.01 5.71
CA ALA A 122 13.38 13.45 7.08
C ALA A 122 11.94 13.61 7.58
N ARG A 123 11.76 13.53 8.88
CA ARG A 123 10.47 13.78 9.50
C ARG A 123 9.91 15.13 9.05
N GLY A 124 8.67 15.15 8.60
CA GLY A 124 7.99 16.33 8.10
C GLY A 124 8.13 16.57 6.60
N LYS A 125 8.99 15.81 5.90
CA LYS A 125 9.13 15.93 4.45
C LYS A 125 7.96 15.30 3.72
N ALA A 126 7.45 15.98 2.70
CA ALA A 126 6.45 15.42 1.79
C ALA A 126 7.06 14.28 0.98
N ALA A 127 6.37 13.16 0.93
CA ALA A 127 6.78 11.98 0.18
C ALA A 127 5.54 11.16 -0.18
N SER A 128 5.68 10.30 -1.18
CA SER A 128 4.61 9.38 -1.57
C SER A 128 5.06 7.93 -1.42
N ALA A 129 4.14 7.08 -1.00
CA ALA A 129 4.32 5.64 -0.95
C ALA A 129 3.66 5.03 -2.17
N LEU A 130 4.41 4.25 -2.93
CA LEU A 130 3.92 3.56 -4.12
C LEU A 130 4.11 2.08 -3.96
N PHE A 131 3.13 1.31 -4.39
CA PHE A 131 3.25 -0.14 -4.45
C PHE A 131 2.38 -0.70 -5.57
N LYS A 132 2.86 -1.79 -6.17
CA LYS A 132 2.17 -2.43 -7.27
C LYS A 132 0.89 -3.11 -6.78
N ALA A 133 -0.16 -3.02 -7.58
CA ALA A 133 -1.41 -3.72 -7.28
C ALA A 133 -1.19 -5.25 -7.18
N SER A 134 -0.24 -5.80 -7.94
CA SER A 134 0.13 -7.22 -7.86
C SER A 134 0.93 -7.61 -6.61
N SER A 135 1.39 -6.64 -5.84
CA SER A 135 2.09 -6.88 -4.56
C SER A 135 1.13 -6.87 -3.37
N VAL A 136 -0.13 -6.59 -3.58
CA VAL A 136 -1.16 -6.55 -2.54
C VAL A 136 -1.75 -7.93 -2.35
N ILE A 137 -1.78 -8.40 -1.11
CA ILE A 137 -2.47 -9.65 -0.74
C ILE A 137 -3.81 -9.26 -0.13
N VAL A 138 -4.88 -9.85 -0.62
CA VAL A 138 -6.23 -9.63 -0.10
C VAL A 138 -6.69 -10.86 0.66
N GLY A 139 -7.31 -10.65 1.80
CA GLY A 139 -7.84 -11.72 2.61
C GLY A 139 -9.16 -11.35 3.27
N VAL A 140 -9.83 -12.36 3.81
CA VAL A 140 -11.05 -12.21 4.61
C VAL A 140 -10.85 -12.95 5.94
N GLU A 141 -11.59 -12.52 6.97
CA GLU A 141 -11.56 -13.23 8.26
C GLU A 141 -12.57 -14.35 8.34
#